data_fe60b8563f6a943a9509d5f25b6b6be4
#
_entry.id   fe60b8563f6a943a9509d5f25b6b6be4
#
_cell.length_a   1.000
_cell.length_b   1.000
_cell.length_c   1.000
_cell.angle_alpha   90.00
_cell.angle_beta   90.00
_cell.angle_gamma   90.00
#
_symmetry.space_group_name_H-M   'P 1'
#
loop_
_entity.id
_entity.type
_entity.pdbx_description
1 polymer ?
#
loop_
_entity_poly.entity_id
_entity_poly.type
_entity_poly.pdbx_seq_one_letter_code
_entity_poly.pdbx_strand_id
1 'polypeptide(L)'
;MEEVDSTNENLPETYDFLPVVSNDVDKLAEKFVTETEHEKQETKLTGGMKSRGKYRSRSLSASSTDSFSSASYTDTSSDEEGSTPREKVQNNSKGFDDFCIKNIGQAAFGRREVEIAEQEMPGIMALRKRAEKDKPLKGARIVGCTHVNAQTANEVAAALAEAGISVFAWKGETEEDFWWCIDRCVNAENWQPNMILDDGGDATHLMLRKYPTLFKMINGIVEESVTGVHRLYQLSKAGKLTIPAINVNDSVTKTKFDNLYSCRESILDALKRSTDVMFGGKQVLVCGYGEVGKGCCSALKGMGSIVYVTEIDPICALQACMDGFRVVKTNEIIRNIDILITATGNKNVVTREHMDKMKNGCIICNMGHSNTEIDVQSLRTPNLTWEKVRSQVDHVIWPDGKRIVLIAEV
;
A
#
# COMPACT_ATOMS: atom_id res chain seq x y z
N MET A 1 56.39 -24.25 16.98
CA MET A 1 56.41 -23.45 18.20
C MET A 1 56.67 -22.01 17.75
N GLU A 2 55.62 -21.30 17.47
CA GLU A 2 55.59 -19.84 17.45
C GLU A 2 54.18 -19.45 17.85
N GLU A 3 54.12 -18.73 18.95
CA GLU A 3 52.93 -18.19 19.56
C GLU A 3 52.37 -17.09 18.64
N VAL A 4 51.08 -17.17 18.30
CA VAL A 4 50.37 -16.06 17.70
C VAL A 4 49.47 -15.44 18.74
N ASP A 5 49.84 -14.24 19.04
CA ASP A 5 49.27 -13.30 19.99
C ASP A 5 47.79 -13.00 19.68
N SER A 6 46.92 -13.24 20.62
CA SER A 6 45.50 -12.89 20.54
C SER A 6 45.28 -11.43 21.00
N THR A 7 45.33 -10.49 20.11
CA THR A 7 44.82 -9.14 20.40
C THR A 7 43.31 -9.11 20.21
N ASN A 8 42.68 -8.99 21.34
CA ASN A 8 41.28 -8.74 21.57
C ASN A 8 40.91 -7.35 21.07
N GLU A 9 40.30 -7.24 19.88
CA GLU A 9 39.69 -5.98 19.45
C GLU A 9 38.24 -5.95 19.94
N ASN A 10 38.02 -5.08 20.91
CA ASN A 10 36.74 -4.71 21.47
C ASN A 10 35.77 -4.27 20.39
N LEU A 11 34.70 -5.01 20.21
CA LEU A 11 33.48 -4.50 19.60
C LEU A 11 32.90 -3.44 20.54
N PRO A 12 32.51 -2.26 20.05
CA PRO A 12 31.83 -1.28 20.90
C PRO A 12 30.48 -1.83 21.34
N GLU A 13 30.33 -1.91 22.63
CA GLU A 13 29.09 -2.21 23.32
C GLU A 13 28.03 -1.17 22.97
N THR A 14 26.80 -1.69 22.76
CA THR A 14 25.52 -1.06 22.94
C THR A 14 25.35 0.34 22.34
N TYR A 15 24.65 0.37 21.21
CA TYR A 15 23.91 1.57 20.83
C TYR A 15 22.87 1.82 21.91
N ASP A 16 23.15 2.77 22.79
CA ASP A 16 22.14 3.42 23.61
C ASP A 16 21.09 4.03 22.69
N PHE A 17 19.99 3.33 22.53
CA PHE A 17 18.77 3.93 22.07
C PHE A 17 18.39 4.98 23.09
N LEU A 18 18.61 6.24 22.77
CA LEU A 18 18.00 7.33 23.52
C LEU A 18 16.50 7.04 23.58
N PRO A 19 15.91 6.90 24.77
CA PRO A 19 14.49 6.71 24.91
C PRO A 19 13.82 8.04 24.60
N VAL A 20 13.55 8.28 23.32
CA VAL A 20 12.68 9.38 22.93
C VAL A 20 11.27 8.85 23.04
N VAL A 21 10.58 9.32 24.10
CA VAL A 21 9.12 9.36 24.18
C VAL A 21 8.42 8.10 24.67
N SER A 22 8.75 7.59 25.87
CA SER A 22 7.79 6.77 26.62
C SER A 22 6.84 7.61 27.50
N ASN A 23 7.26 8.78 27.97
CA ASN A 23 6.47 9.57 28.92
C ASN A 23 5.44 10.52 28.28
N ASP A 24 5.57 10.86 27.01
CA ASP A 24 4.63 11.76 26.34
C ASP A 24 3.49 11.02 25.63
N VAL A 25 3.69 9.76 25.24
CA VAL A 25 2.64 8.95 24.61
C VAL A 25 1.60 8.51 25.63
N ASP A 26 2.04 8.11 26.83
CA ASP A 26 1.12 7.74 27.92
C ASP A 26 0.31 8.93 28.40
N LYS A 27 0.92 10.11 28.54
CA LYS A 27 0.21 11.36 28.86
C LYS A 27 -0.73 11.82 27.73
N LEU A 28 -0.40 11.52 26.48
CA LEU A 28 -1.29 11.78 25.34
C LEU A 28 -2.48 10.83 25.35
N ALA A 29 -2.28 9.56 25.66
CA ALA A 29 -3.34 8.57 25.76
C ALA A 29 -4.30 8.86 26.93
N GLU A 30 -3.78 9.22 28.09
CA GLU A 30 -4.58 9.63 29.25
C GLU A 30 -5.39 10.92 28.98
N LYS A 31 -4.79 11.89 28.28
CA LYS A 31 -5.49 13.11 27.89
C LYS A 31 -6.59 12.87 26.85
N PHE A 32 -6.39 11.92 25.96
CA PHE A 32 -7.41 11.48 24.98
C PHE A 32 -8.62 10.84 25.67
N VAL A 33 -8.38 9.99 26.67
CA VAL A 33 -9.46 9.35 27.45
C VAL A 33 -10.25 10.36 28.24
N THR A 34 -9.59 11.33 28.88
CA THR A 34 -10.27 12.35 29.68
C THR A 34 -11.04 13.37 28.83
N GLU A 35 -10.56 13.76 27.65
CA GLU A 35 -11.29 14.67 26.75
C GLU A 35 -12.52 14.00 26.14
N THR A 36 -12.47 12.72 25.78
CA THR A 36 -13.64 11.97 25.28
C THR A 36 -14.68 11.70 26.37
N GLU A 37 -14.28 11.62 27.62
CA GLU A 37 -15.24 11.51 28.76
C GLU A 37 -15.89 12.85 29.08
N HIS A 38 -15.17 13.98 28.95
CA HIS A 38 -15.72 15.32 29.09
C HIS A 38 -16.76 15.66 28.01
N GLU A 39 -16.50 15.35 26.76
CA GLU A 39 -17.48 15.55 25.68
C GLU A 39 -18.73 14.67 25.85
N LYS A 40 -18.59 13.45 26.40
CA LYS A 40 -19.73 12.58 26.73
C LYS A 40 -20.53 13.09 27.94
N GLN A 41 -19.93 13.86 28.85
CA GLN A 41 -20.64 14.48 29.95
C GLN A 41 -21.35 15.77 29.55
N GLU A 42 -20.78 16.59 28.68
CA GLU A 42 -21.46 17.78 28.15
C GLU A 42 -22.65 17.45 27.27
N THR A 43 -22.59 16.37 26.46
CA THR A 43 -23.72 15.89 25.69
C THR A 43 -24.84 15.29 26.53
N LYS A 44 -24.55 14.81 27.74
CA LYS A 44 -25.58 14.34 28.70
C LYS A 44 -26.26 15.46 29.46
N LEU A 45 -25.65 16.61 29.65
CA LEU A 45 -26.20 17.74 30.37
C LEU A 45 -27.13 18.65 29.56
N THR A 46 -27.08 18.57 28.22
CA THR A 46 -27.96 19.34 27.31
C THR A 46 -29.16 18.57 26.78
N GLY A 47 -29.31 17.31 27.11
CA GLY A 47 -30.35 16.40 26.61
C GLY A 47 -31.52 16.18 27.59
N GLY A 48 -32.15 17.24 28.08
CA GLY A 48 -33.34 17.16 28.90
C GLY A 48 -34.60 17.47 28.12
N MET A 49 -35.51 16.47 28.06
CA MET A 49 -36.94 16.54 27.77
C MET A 49 -37.42 16.92 26.36
N LYS A 50 -37.91 15.93 25.63
CA LYS A 50 -39.30 15.87 25.16
C LYS A 50 -39.68 14.57 24.43
N SER A 51 -40.62 13.95 24.99
CA SER A 51 -41.86 13.25 24.55
C SER A 51 -41.79 11.94 23.79
N ARG A 52 -42.37 10.93 24.48
CA ARG A 52 -42.80 9.62 23.99
C ARG A 52 -43.70 9.75 22.75
N GLY A 53 -43.28 9.20 21.63
CA GLY A 53 -44.10 8.89 20.46
C GLY A 53 -44.23 7.38 20.30
N LYS A 54 -45.44 6.85 20.35
CA LYS A 54 -45.81 5.44 20.20
C LYS A 54 -45.42 4.91 18.81
N TYR A 55 -44.62 3.87 18.74
CA TYR A 55 -44.45 3.07 17.52
C TYR A 55 -45.70 2.23 17.30
N ARG A 56 -46.42 2.54 16.24
CA ARG A 56 -47.48 1.70 15.68
C ARG A 56 -46.93 1.02 14.43
N SER A 57 -46.80 -0.30 14.49
CA SER A 57 -46.59 -1.16 13.34
C SER A 57 -47.78 -0.99 12.36
N ARG A 58 -47.49 -0.59 11.13
CA ARG A 58 -48.43 -0.74 10.00
C ARG A 58 -47.69 -1.42 8.86
N SER A 59 -48.13 -2.62 8.60
CA SER A 59 -47.96 -3.30 7.33
C SER A 59 -48.77 -2.53 6.28
N LEU A 60 -48.15 -2.06 5.21
CA LEU A 60 -48.82 -1.61 4.01
C LEU A 60 -48.10 -2.20 2.80
N SER A 61 -48.77 -3.15 2.20
CA SER A 61 -48.58 -3.51 0.81
C SER A 61 -49.16 -2.39 -0.05
N ALA A 62 -48.35 -1.76 -0.86
CA ALA A 62 -48.82 -1.00 -2.01
C ALA A 62 -47.74 -1.01 -3.07
N SER A 63 -48.09 -1.59 -4.20
CA SER A 63 -47.39 -1.50 -5.45
C SER A 63 -47.33 -0.05 -5.91
N SER A 64 -46.15 0.49 -6.09
CA SER A 64 -45.91 1.57 -7.03
C SER A 64 -44.57 1.29 -7.67
N THR A 65 -44.66 1.05 -8.97
CA THR A 65 -43.58 1.02 -9.93
C THR A 65 -42.97 2.42 -10.04
N ASP A 66 -42.01 2.74 -9.20
CA ASP A 66 -41.06 3.79 -9.48
C ASP A 66 -39.72 3.10 -9.75
N SER A 67 -39.37 3.11 -11.01
CA SER A 67 -38.07 2.69 -11.51
C SER A 67 -37.00 3.57 -10.90
N PHE A 68 -36.44 3.15 -9.79
CA PHE A 68 -35.08 3.56 -9.42
C PHE A 68 -34.17 2.95 -10.49
N SER A 69 -33.78 3.77 -11.45
CA SER A 69 -32.61 3.48 -12.24
C SER A 69 -31.46 3.41 -11.26
N SER A 70 -31.06 2.18 -10.91
CA SER A 70 -29.72 1.93 -10.40
C SER A 70 -28.81 2.48 -11.49
N ALA A 71 -28.25 3.66 -11.26
CA ALA A 71 -27.08 4.08 -11.99
C ALA A 71 -26.01 3.04 -11.65
N SER A 72 -25.97 1.98 -12.47
CA SER A 72 -24.77 1.18 -12.55
C SER A 72 -23.70 2.19 -12.95
N TYR A 73 -22.79 2.48 -12.05
CA TYR A 73 -21.51 3.06 -12.41
C TYR A 73 -20.77 2.00 -13.22
N THR A 74 -21.24 1.77 -14.43
CA THR A 74 -20.40 1.22 -15.48
C THR A 74 -19.35 2.29 -15.68
N ASP A 75 -18.12 1.93 -15.49
CA ASP A 75 -16.93 2.61 -15.97
C ASP A 75 -17.04 2.76 -17.50
N THR A 76 -17.94 3.63 -17.94
CA THR A 76 -18.00 4.11 -19.31
C THR A 76 -17.10 5.32 -19.42
N SER A 77 -15.82 5.13 -19.04
CA SER A 77 -14.78 5.81 -19.74
C SER A 77 -14.73 5.10 -21.10
N SER A 78 -15.32 5.70 -22.13
CA SER A 78 -14.79 5.52 -23.47
C SER A 78 -13.29 5.78 -23.32
N ASP A 79 -12.52 4.69 -23.26
CA ASP A 79 -11.09 4.73 -23.47
C ASP A 79 -10.94 5.35 -24.86
N GLU A 80 -10.68 6.64 -24.90
CA GLU A 80 -10.06 7.26 -26.05
C GLU A 80 -8.68 6.59 -26.13
N GLU A 81 -8.63 5.49 -26.83
CA GLU A 81 -7.39 4.84 -27.22
C GLU A 81 -6.53 5.91 -27.89
N GLY A 82 -5.46 6.34 -27.23
CA GLY A 82 -4.38 6.96 -27.95
C GLY A 82 -3.64 8.15 -27.36
N SER A 83 -4.12 8.84 -26.31
CA SER A 83 -3.33 9.95 -25.75
C SER A 83 -3.04 9.76 -24.26
N THR A 84 -1.76 9.81 -23.90
CA THR A 84 -1.35 9.79 -22.47
C THR A 84 -1.80 11.07 -21.78
N PRO A 85 -2.04 11.08 -20.46
CA PRO A 85 -2.34 12.31 -19.71
C PRO A 85 -1.29 13.40 -19.89
N ARG A 86 -0.03 13.04 -20.16
CA ARG A 86 1.08 13.98 -20.43
C ARG A 86 0.89 14.84 -21.66
N GLU A 87 0.13 14.39 -22.63
CA GLU A 87 -0.11 15.09 -23.91
C GLU A 87 -1.28 16.09 -23.82
N LYS A 88 -2.02 16.06 -22.72
CA LYS A 88 -3.21 16.91 -22.52
C LYS A 88 -2.84 18.15 -21.72
N VAL A 89 -3.29 19.33 -22.17
CA VAL A 89 -3.27 20.54 -21.35
C VAL A 89 -4.35 20.39 -20.29
N GLN A 90 -3.98 20.50 -19.02
CA GLN A 90 -4.88 20.32 -17.89
C GLN A 90 -4.91 21.59 -17.05
N ASN A 91 -6.10 22.01 -16.64
CA ASN A 91 -6.32 23.14 -15.73
C ASN A 91 -7.44 22.78 -14.76
N ASN A 92 -7.32 23.21 -13.52
CA ASN A 92 -8.42 23.12 -12.54
C ASN A 92 -9.40 24.30 -12.70
N SER A 93 -10.45 24.33 -11.89
CA SER A 93 -11.48 25.38 -11.93
C SER A 93 -10.94 26.79 -11.64
N LYS A 94 -9.76 26.92 -11.05
CA LYS A 94 -9.10 28.18 -10.68
C LYS A 94 -7.95 28.57 -11.63
N GLY A 95 -7.73 27.78 -12.69
CA GLY A 95 -6.66 28.01 -13.66
C GLY A 95 -5.28 27.52 -13.22
N PHE A 96 -5.19 26.71 -12.16
CA PHE A 96 -3.96 26.02 -11.77
C PHE A 96 -3.69 24.87 -12.74
N ASP A 97 -2.46 24.73 -13.21
CA ASP A 97 -2.04 23.83 -14.27
C ASP A 97 -0.79 22.96 -13.92
N ASP A 98 -0.20 23.13 -12.74
CA ASP A 98 0.97 22.35 -12.32
C ASP A 98 0.57 20.98 -11.76
N PHE A 99 -0.06 20.17 -12.59
CA PHE A 99 -0.41 18.77 -12.28
C PHE A 99 -0.57 17.95 -13.57
N CYS A 100 -0.52 16.61 -13.43
CA CYS A 100 -0.85 15.68 -14.51
C CYS A 100 -1.58 14.47 -13.92
N ILE A 101 -2.86 14.34 -14.27
CA ILE A 101 -3.75 13.31 -13.74
C ILE A 101 -4.66 12.77 -14.85
N LYS A 102 -5.36 11.67 -14.61
CA LYS A 102 -6.23 11.07 -15.63
C LYS A 102 -7.42 11.96 -16.01
N ASN A 103 -8.16 12.48 -15.02
CA ASN A 103 -9.39 13.26 -15.26
C ASN A 103 -9.72 14.19 -14.08
N ILE A 104 -9.57 15.49 -14.27
CA ILE A 104 -9.90 16.50 -13.25
C ILE A 104 -11.42 16.55 -12.93
N GLY A 105 -12.28 16.11 -13.84
CA GLY A 105 -13.72 16.05 -13.61
C GLY A 105 -14.16 15.15 -12.45
N GLN A 106 -13.28 14.27 -11.96
CA GLN A 106 -13.53 13.40 -10.82
C GLN A 106 -13.26 14.07 -9.46
N ALA A 107 -12.81 15.32 -9.43
CA ALA A 107 -12.40 16.02 -8.21
C ALA A 107 -13.47 16.04 -7.11
N ALA A 108 -14.73 16.26 -7.46
CA ALA A 108 -15.83 16.28 -6.49
C ALA A 108 -16.11 14.90 -5.88
N PHE A 109 -15.90 13.82 -6.64
CA PHE A 109 -15.98 12.45 -6.13
C PHE A 109 -14.81 12.16 -5.20
N GLY A 110 -13.58 12.44 -5.65
CA GLY A 110 -12.38 12.25 -4.84
C GLY A 110 -12.40 13.05 -3.54
N ARG A 111 -13.02 14.25 -3.52
CA ARG A 111 -13.19 15.01 -2.27
C ARG A 111 -14.05 14.25 -1.25
N ARG A 112 -15.13 13.60 -1.70
CA ARG A 112 -15.96 12.77 -0.81
C ARG A 112 -15.22 11.55 -0.29
N GLU A 113 -14.40 10.91 -1.12
CA GLU A 113 -13.55 9.79 -0.68
C GLU A 113 -12.57 10.23 0.41
N VAL A 114 -11.94 11.41 0.26
CA VAL A 114 -11.08 11.99 1.30
C VAL A 114 -11.87 12.29 2.58
N GLU A 115 -13.10 12.78 2.48
CA GLU A 115 -13.97 13.05 3.65
C GLU A 115 -14.34 11.76 4.40
N ILE A 116 -14.59 10.67 3.69
CA ILE A 116 -14.81 9.35 4.30
C ILE A 116 -13.56 8.90 5.04
N ALA A 117 -12.39 9.00 4.39
CA ALA A 117 -11.11 8.65 5.01
C ALA A 117 -10.81 9.49 6.26
N GLU A 118 -11.13 10.79 6.25
CA GLU A 118 -11.00 11.67 7.41
C GLU A 118 -11.87 11.21 8.60
N GLN A 119 -13.07 10.69 8.34
CA GLN A 119 -13.97 10.15 9.37
C GLN A 119 -13.43 8.84 9.99
N GLU A 120 -12.79 8.01 9.16
CA GLU A 120 -12.20 6.75 9.62
C GLU A 120 -10.87 6.93 10.37
N MET A 121 -10.25 8.12 10.30
CA MET A 121 -8.96 8.40 10.91
C MET A 121 -9.02 9.51 11.97
N PRO A 122 -9.78 9.35 13.07
CA PRO A 122 -9.95 10.41 14.08
C PRO A 122 -8.64 10.83 14.74
N GLY A 123 -7.67 9.94 14.90
CA GLY A 123 -6.34 10.25 15.43
C GLY A 123 -5.57 11.23 14.56
N ILE A 124 -5.56 11.02 13.24
CA ILE A 124 -4.93 11.94 12.27
C ILE A 124 -5.64 13.29 12.28
N MET A 125 -6.98 13.29 12.35
CA MET A 125 -7.77 14.53 12.42
C MET A 125 -7.49 15.33 13.69
N ALA A 126 -7.31 14.67 14.83
CA ALA A 126 -6.91 15.31 16.08
C ALA A 126 -5.49 15.91 15.99
N LEU A 127 -4.54 15.20 15.39
CA LEU A 127 -3.18 15.72 15.12
C LEU A 127 -3.22 16.94 14.19
N ARG A 128 -4.04 16.90 13.13
CA ARG A 128 -4.22 18.05 12.21
C ARG A 128 -4.76 19.27 12.96
N LYS A 129 -5.77 19.09 13.80
CA LYS A 129 -6.34 20.17 14.64
C LYS A 129 -5.30 20.75 15.62
N ARG A 130 -4.48 19.91 16.23
CA ARG A 130 -3.38 20.34 17.07
C ARG A 130 -2.33 21.13 16.29
N ALA A 131 -1.96 20.64 15.11
CA ALA A 131 -0.97 21.27 14.22
C ALA A 131 -1.39 22.66 13.72
N GLU A 132 -2.68 22.99 13.67
CA GLU A 132 -3.17 24.34 13.32
C GLU A 132 -2.60 25.43 14.24
N LYS A 133 -2.39 25.12 15.53
CA LYS A 133 -1.83 26.04 16.51
C LYS A 133 -0.31 26.05 16.47
N ASP A 134 0.30 24.88 16.53
CA ASP A 134 1.75 24.71 16.72
C ASP A 134 2.51 24.90 15.39
N LYS A 135 1.85 24.69 14.26
CA LYS A 135 2.40 24.78 12.89
C LYS A 135 3.78 24.11 12.75
N PRO A 136 3.91 22.82 13.13
CA PRO A 136 5.20 22.14 13.21
C PRO A 136 5.90 22.01 11.85
N LEU A 137 5.14 22.06 10.75
CA LEU A 137 5.64 21.99 9.39
C LEU A 137 5.80 23.38 8.73
N LYS A 138 5.81 24.46 9.51
CA LYS A 138 6.03 25.80 8.94
C LYS A 138 7.39 25.89 8.25
N GLY A 139 7.37 26.22 6.95
CA GLY A 139 8.58 26.30 6.11
C GLY A 139 9.03 24.97 5.52
N ALA A 140 8.36 23.86 5.85
CA ALA A 140 8.58 22.60 5.17
C ALA A 140 8.01 22.63 3.75
N ARG A 141 8.81 22.19 2.80
CA ARG A 141 8.42 21.93 1.42
C ARG A 141 8.59 20.42 1.19
N ILE A 142 7.48 19.71 1.30
CA ILE A 142 7.46 18.26 1.34
C ILE A 142 7.11 17.74 -0.05
N VAL A 143 7.97 16.89 -0.62
CA VAL A 143 7.61 16.03 -1.74
C VAL A 143 7.19 14.67 -1.19
N GLY A 144 6.01 14.20 -1.59
CA GLY A 144 5.52 12.87 -1.30
C GLY A 144 5.64 11.96 -2.52
N CYS A 145 6.28 10.81 -2.36
CA CYS A 145 6.33 9.76 -3.36
C CYS A 145 5.73 8.50 -2.71
N THR A 146 4.46 8.27 -2.95
CA THR A 146 3.70 7.19 -2.34
C THR A 146 2.87 6.46 -3.39
N HIS A 147 2.50 5.22 -3.10
CA HIS A 147 1.67 4.44 -4.00
C HIS A 147 0.25 5.01 -4.05
N VAL A 148 -0.16 5.42 -5.23
CA VAL A 148 -1.54 5.78 -5.50
C VAL A 148 -2.25 4.50 -5.92
N ASN A 149 -3.02 3.91 -5.02
CA ASN A 149 -3.64 2.62 -5.28
C ASN A 149 -4.74 2.70 -6.37
N ALA A 150 -5.05 1.56 -6.96
CA ALA A 150 -5.89 1.48 -8.16
C ALA A 150 -7.34 1.96 -7.97
N GLN A 151 -7.83 2.08 -6.74
CA GLN A 151 -9.21 2.45 -6.45
C GLN A 151 -9.40 3.96 -6.24
N THR A 152 -8.39 4.63 -5.70
CA THR A 152 -8.48 6.04 -5.29
C THR A 152 -7.54 6.96 -6.08
N ALA A 153 -6.66 6.39 -6.93
CA ALA A 153 -5.61 7.12 -7.63
C ALA A 153 -6.14 8.31 -8.44
N ASN A 154 -7.11 8.05 -9.29
CA ASN A 154 -7.57 9.09 -10.23
C ASN A 154 -8.44 10.12 -9.52
N GLU A 155 -9.34 9.69 -8.66
CA GLU A 155 -10.32 10.53 -7.97
C GLU A 155 -9.68 11.41 -6.90
N VAL A 156 -8.81 10.81 -6.07
CA VAL A 156 -8.09 11.55 -5.01
C VAL A 156 -7.07 12.49 -5.62
N ALA A 157 -6.33 12.07 -6.65
CA ALA A 157 -5.42 12.93 -7.39
C ALA A 157 -6.15 14.14 -7.98
N ALA A 158 -7.36 13.94 -8.54
CA ALA A 158 -8.20 15.01 -9.04
C ALA A 158 -8.63 15.98 -7.94
N ALA A 159 -9.01 15.48 -6.75
CA ALA A 159 -9.38 16.32 -5.61
C ALA A 159 -8.20 17.16 -5.10
N LEU A 160 -7.01 16.61 -5.07
CA LEU A 160 -5.78 17.33 -4.69
C LEU A 160 -5.42 18.40 -5.72
N ALA A 161 -5.47 18.07 -7.02
CA ALA A 161 -5.21 19.02 -8.10
C ALA A 161 -6.23 20.17 -8.11
N GLU A 162 -7.52 19.89 -7.87
CA GLU A 162 -8.57 20.91 -7.73
C GLU A 162 -8.33 21.82 -6.52
N ALA A 163 -7.76 21.29 -5.44
CA ALA A 163 -7.35 22.07 -4.27
C ALA A 163 -6.11 22.94 -4.52
N GLY A 164 -5.44 22.80 -5.67
CA GLY A 164 -4.23 23.55 -6.03
C GLY A 164 -2.94 22.90 -5.51
N ILE A 165 -2.95 21.59 -5.33
CA ILE A 165 -1.76 20.80 -4.96
C ILE A 165 -1.22 20.19 -6.25
N SER A 166 0.10 20.32 -6.49
CA SER A 166 0.77 19.67 -7.61
C SER A 166 0.76 18.16 -7.41
N VAL A 167 0.14 17.44 -8.34
CA VAL A 167 0.02 15.97 -8.34
C VAL A 167 0.33 15.44 -9.72
N PHE A 168 1.21 14.45 -9.78
CA PHE A 168 1.57 13.76 -11.01
C PHE A 168 1.35 12.27 -10.78
N ALA A 169 0.18 11.76 -11.16
CA ALA A 169 -0.18 10.36 -10.97
C ALA A 169 -1.45 9.99 -11.75
N TRP A 170 -1.46 8.82 -12.39
CA TRP A 170 -2.67 8.21 -12.97
C TRP A 170 -2.56 6.69 -13.04
N LYS A 171 -3.69 6.02 -13.05
CA LYS A 171 -3.74 4.57 -13.22
C LYS A 171 -3.36 4.19 -14.65
N GLY A 172 -2.42 3.25 -14.78
CA GLY A 172 -1.95 2.75 -16.08
C GLY A 172 -0.72 3.49 -16.60
N GLU A 173 0.07 4.09 -15.70
CA GLU A 173 1.39 4.61 -16.01
C GLU A 173 2.29 3.52 -16.58
N THR A 174 3.07 3.89 -17.60
CA THR A 174 4.22 3.09 -18.04
C THR A 174 5.40 3.33 -17.09
N GLU A 175 6.43 2.49 -17.17
CA GLU A 175 7.67 2.73 -16.39
C GLU A 175 8.28 4.10 -16.70
N GLU A 176 8.21 4.57 -17.95
CA GLU A 176 8.67 5.90 -18.34
C GLU A 176 7.83 7.01 -17.69
N ASP A 177 6.50 6.84 -17.66
CA ASP A 177 5.59 7.80 -17.03
C ASP A 177 5.81 7.87 -15.52
N PHE A 178 6.01 6.73 -14.86
CA PHE A 178 6.31 6.65 -13.43
C PHE A 178 7.55 7.48 -13.07
N TRP A 179 8.66 7.27 -13.78
CA TRP A 179 9.88 8.04 -13.53
C TRP A 179 9.72 9.53 -13.91
N TRP A 180 8.94 9.83 -14.94
CA TRP A 180 8.61 11.20 -15.30
C TRP A 180 7.79 11.90 -14.21
N CYS A 181 6.79 11.25 -13.62
CA CYS A 181 5.99 11.78 -12.52
C CYS A 181 6.85 12.13 -11.31
N ILE A 182 7.74 11.23 -10.91
CA ILE A 182 8.67 11.48 -9.79
C ILE A 182 9.59 12.66 -10.13
N ASP A 183 10.13 12.70 -11.35
CA ASP A 183 11.01 13.78 -11.81
C ASP A 183 10.32 15.15 -11.72
N ARG A 184 9.07 15.23 -12.15
CA ARG A 184 8.26 16.45 -12.05
C ARG A 184 8.05 16.89 -10.60
N CYS A 185 7.80 15.95 -9.69
CA CYS A 185 7.62 16.24 -8.27
C CYS A 185 8.89 16.78 -7.61
N VAL A 186 10.05 16.21 -7.90
CA VAL A 186 11.31 16.56 -7.21
C VAL A 186 12.06 17.74 -7.83
N ASN A 187 11.74 18.11 -9.07
CA ASN A 187 12.44 19.15 -9.84
C ASN A 187 11.45 20.09 -10.54
N ALA A 188 10.51 20.67 -9.78
CA ALA A 188 9.64 21.70 -10.30
C ALA A 188 10.40 23.03 -10.51
N GLU A 189 10.00 23.80 -11.55
CA GLU A 189 10.72 25.03 -11.93
C GLU A 189 10.77 26.10 -10.84
N ASN A 190 9.64 26.29 -10.14
CA ASN A 190 9.48 27.35 -9.15
C ASN A 190 9.38 26.86 -7.72
N TRP A 191 9.54 25.57 -7.49
CA TRP A 191 9.42 24.97 -6.17
C TRP A 191 10.41 23.83 -6.00
N GLN A 192 11.06 23.79 -4.85
CA GLN A 192 12.08 22.78 -4.54
C GLN A 192 11.80 22.18 -3.19
N PRO A 193 11.79 20.86 -3.02
CA PRO A 193 11.57 20.22 -1.74
C PRO A 193 12.75 20.47 -0.79
N ASN A 194 12.45 20.48 0.51
CA ASN A 194 13.44 20.39 1.56
C ASN A 194 13.19 19.21 2.50
N MET A 195 12.14 18.43 2.25
CA MET A 195 11.83 17.16 2.93
C MET A 195 11.26 16.16 1.93
N ILE A 196 11.62 14.90 2.10
CA ILE A 196 11.10 13.79 1.31
C ILE A 196 10.26 12.89 2.22
N LEU A 197 9.03 12.59 1.80
CA LEU A 197 8.18 11.56 2.36
C LEU A 197 8.09 10.46 1.31
N ASP A 198 8.81 9.35 1.53
CA ASP A 198 9.02 8.31 0.53
C ASP A 198 8.38 6.98 0.95
N ASP A 199 7.96 6.22 -0.04
CA ASP A 199 7.42 4.87 0.11
C ASP A 199 8.07 3.96 -0.93
N GLY A 200 9.20 3.38 -0.58
CA GLY A 200 10.04 2.55 -1.44
C GLY A 200 11.39 3.17 -1.82
N GLY A 201 11.59 4.47 -1.53
CA GLY A 201 12.85 5.16 -1.73
C GLY A 201 13.10 5.64 -3.15
N ASP A 202 12.08 5.74 -4.00
CA ASP A 202 12.26 6.08 -5.41
C ASP A 202 12.54 7.57 -5.62
N ALA A 203 11.86 8.47 -4.90
CA ALA A 203 12.18 9.90 -4.93
C ALA A 203 13.59 10.17 -4.38
N THR A 204 13.95 9.53 -3.29
CA THR A 204 15.28 9.60 -2.69
C THR A 204 16.36 9.15 -3.68
N HIS A 205 16.13 8.01 -4.34
CA HIS A 205 17.06 7.45 -5.31
C HIS A 205 17.22 8.35 -6.54
N LEU A 206 16.12 8.83 -7.10
CA LEU A 206 16.14 9.74 -8.24
C LEU A 206 16.89 11.02 -7.92
N MET A 207 16.58 11.68 -6.78
CA MET A 207 17.24 12.91 -6.38
C MET A 207 18.74 12.71 -6.16
N LEU A 208 19.13 11.66 -5.45
CA LEU A 208 20.54 11.37 -5.19
C LEU A 208 21.33 11.14 -6.50
N ARG A 209 20.72 10.47 -7.47
CA ARG A 209 21.37 10.09 -8.74
C ARG A 209 21.36 11.22 -9.76
N LYS A 210 20.21 11.87 -9.94
CA LYS A 210 20.01 12.87 -11.01
C LYS A 210 20.22 14.30 -10.55
N TYR A 211 19.88 14.61 -9.29
CA TYR A 211 19.91 15.95 -8.73
C TYR A 211 20.72 16.06 -7.43
N PRO A 212 22.02 15.67 -7.42
CA PRO A 212 22.80 15.61 -6.18
C PRO A 212 22.95 16.98 -5.49
N THR A 213 22.85 18.08 -6.23
CA THR A 213 22.89 19.44 -5.68
C THR A 213 21.61 19.76 -4.94
N LEU A 214 20.45 19.40 -5.48
CA LEU A 214 19.16 19.58 -4.83
C LEU A 214 19.01 18.65 -3.62
N PHE A 215 19.54 17.44 -3.72
CA PHE A 215 19.53 16.49 -2.61
C PHE A 215 20.24 17.02 -1.36
N LYS A 216 21.30 17.83 -1.51
CA LYS A 216 21.98 18.49 -0.39
C LYS A 216 21.13 19.54 0.32
N MET A 217 20.04 19.99 -0.31
CA MET A 217 19.09 20.96 0.30
C MET A 217 17.98 20.26 1.10
N ILE A 218 17.93 18.94 1.05
CA ILE A 218 16.95 18.14 1.82
C ILE A 218 17.40 18.10 3.27
N ASN A 219 16.49 18.46 4.17
CA ASN A 219 16.72 18.46 5.62
C ASN A 219 16.50 17.08 6.24
N GLY A 220 15.68 16.23 5.61
CA GLY A 220 15.41 14.90 6.09
C GLY A 220 14.53 14.07 5.16
N ILE A 221 14.62 12.76 5.32
CA ILE A 221 13.81 11.76 4.64
C ILE A 221 12.96 11.05 5.69
N VAL A 222 11.70 10.78 5.36
CA VAL A 222 10.82 9.89 6.12
C VAL A 222 10.44 8.75 5.21
N GLU A 223 10.81 7.53 5.58
CA GLU A 223 10.60 6.33 4.76
C GLU A 223 9.60 5.39 5.42
N GLU A 224 8.59 5.00 4.66
CA GLU A 224 7.44 4.22 5.12
C GLU A 224 7.60 2.72 4.88
N SER A 225 8.35 2.28 3.86
CA SER A 225 8.38 0.87 3.44
C SER A 225 9.71 0.17 3.69
N VAL A 226 9.64 -1.15 3.87
CA VAL A 226 10.83 -2.03 4.05
C VAL A 226 11.82 -1.86 2.90
N THR A 227 11.34 -1.75 1.66
CA THR A 227 12.20 -1.61 0.46
C THR A 227 13.05 -0.35 0.53
N GLY A 228 12.42 0.78 0.84
CA GLY A 228 13.13 2.06 0.97
C GLY A 228 14.08 2.07 2.15
N VAL A 229 13.68 1.48 3.29
CA VAL A 229 14.56 1.33 4.46
C VAL A 229 15.82 0.53 4.11
N HIS A 230 15.69 -0.59 3.38
CA HIS A 230 16.86 -1.35 2.91
C HIS A 230 17.76 -0.53 1.99
N ARG A 231 17.20 0.26 1.08
CA ARG A 231 17.96 1.18 0.23
C ARG A 231 18.70 2.25 1.06
N LEU A 232 18.05 2.83 2.06
CA LEU A 232 18.68 3.79 2.98
C LEU A 232 19.83 3.17 3.77
N TYR A 233 19.68 1.94 4.28
CA TYR A 233 20.78 1.22 4.94
C TYR A 233 21.96 0.96 3.99
N GLN A 234 21.70 0.60 2.73
CA GLN A 234 22.75 0.42 1.74
C GLN A 234 23.49 1.75 1.47
N LEU A 235 22.76 2.86 1.34
CA LEU A 235 23.36 4.20 1.18
C LEU A 235 24.18 4.59 2.40
N SER A 236 23.69 4.31 3.61
CA SER A 236 24.39 4.57 4.86
C SER A 236 25.70 3.78 4.95
N LYS A 237 25.66 2.47 4.69
CA LYS A 237 26.86 1.61 4.65
C LYS A 237 27.88 2.07 3.60
N ALA A 238 27.41 2.61 2.48
CA ALA A 238 28.27 3.13 1.42
C ALA A 238 28.79 4.56 1.71
N GLY A 239 28.44 5.17 2.85
CA GLY A 239 28.77 6.55 3.21
C GLY A 239 28.14 7.61 2.29
N LYS A 240 27.06 7.25 1.58
CA LYS A 240 26.36 8.13 0.62
C LYS A 240 25.12 8.79 1.20
N LEU A 241 24.58 8.31 2.32
CA LEU A 241 23.48 8.94 3.02
C LEU A 241 24.04 10.09 3.88
N THR A 242 23.91 11.31 3.38
CA THR A 242 24.50 12.51 4.00
C THR A 242 23.48 13.35 4.78
N ILE A 243 22.23 12.94 4.79
CA ILE A 243 21.11 13.63 5.43
C ILE A 243 20.39 12.69 6.38
N PRO A 244 19.73 13.22 7.44
CA PRO A 244 18.96 12.40 8.36
C PRO A 244 17.83 11.65 7.64
N ALA A 245 17.62 10.39 8.02
CA ALA A 245 16.51 9.58 7.53
C ALA A 245 15.80 8.91 8.71
N ILE A 246 14.48 8.98 8.71
CA ILE A 246 13.62 8.36 9.72
C ILE A 246 12.95 7.13 9.11
N ASN A 247 13.19 5.97 9.73
CA ASN A 247 12.55 4.72 9.40
C ASN A 247 11.22 4.62 10.16
N VAL A 248 10.11 4.88 9.51
CA VAL A 248 8.75 4.71 10.06
C VAL A 248 8.29 3.27 9.95
N ASN A 249 8.79 2.51 8.97
CA ASN A 249 8.37 1.12 8.77
C ASN A 249 8.57 0.27 10.00
N ASP A 250 9.70 0.41 10.69
CA ASP A 250 10.04 -0.43 11.85
C ASP A 250 9.46 0.10 13.17
N SER A 251 8.68 1.18 13.12
CA SER A 251 7.85 1.57 14.26
C SER A 251 6.90 0.43 14.63
N VAL A 252 6.82 0.10 15.92
CA VAL A 252 5.93 -0.96 16.42
C VAL A 252 4.48 -0.71 16.01
N THR A 253 4.05 0.55 16.07
CA THR A 253 2.69 0.96 15.71
C THR A 253 2.43 0.92 14.20
N LYS A 254 3.45 0.81 13.36
CA LYS A 254 3.31 0.64 11.90
C LYS A 254 3.40 -0.84 11.53
N THR A 255 4.55 -1.45 11.69
CA THR A 255 4.81 -2.78 11.13
C THR A 255 3.96 -3.90 11.75
N LYS A 256 3.68 -3.81 13.06
CA LYS A 256 2.84 -4.80 13.76
C LYS A 256 1.34 -4.58 13.58
N PHE A 257 0.93 -3.47 13.02
CA PHE A 257 -0.48 -3.16 12.79
C PHE A 257 -0.79 -3.03 11.30
N ASP A 258 -0.18 -2.11 10.58
CA ASP A 258 -0.44 -1.92 9.17
C ASP A 258 -0.07 -3.16 8.34
N ASN A 259 1.19 -3.57 8.36
CA ASN A 259 1.66 -4.70 7.56
C ASN A 259 0.96 -6.02 7.91
N LEU A 260 0.50 -6.17 9.16
CA LEU A 260 -0.19 -7.38 9.61
C LEU A 260 -1.70 -7.32 9.38
N TYR A 261 -2.37 -6.32 9.97
CA TYR A 261 -3.84 -6.28 10.00
C TYR A 261 -4.44 -5.73 8.71
N SER A 262 -3.85 -4.69 8.10
CA SER A 262 -4.34 -4.20 6.81
C SER A 262 -4.21 -5.25 5.72
N CYS A 263 -3.10 -6.01 5.71
CA CYS A 263 -2.93 -7.11 4.75
C CYS A 263 -3.92 -8.27 4.95
N ARG A 264 -4.42 -8.50 6.17
CA ARG A 264 -5.49 -9.48 6.42
C ARG A 264 -6.77 -9.15 5.68
N GLU A 265 -7.13 -7.88 5.64
CA GLU A 265 -8.33 -7.41 4.94
C GLU A 265 -8.07 -7.26 3.45
N SER A 266 -6.98 -6.62 3.06
CA SER A 266 -6.64 -6.31 1.67
C SER A 266 -6.53 -7.55 0.80
N ILE A 267 -5.92 -8.63 1.29
CA ILE A 267 -5.79 -9.87 0.51
C ILE A 267 -7.14 -10.51 0.20
N LEU A 268 -8.06 -10.51 1.18
CA LEU A 268 -9.40 -11.05 0.96
C LEU A 268 -10.21 -10.18 0.01
N ASP A 269 -10.13 -8.85 0.18
CA ASP A 269 -10.83 -7.90 -0.68
C ASP A 269 -10.33 -7.99 -2.12
N ALA A 270 -9.01 -7.96 -2.33
CA ALA A 270 -8.40 -8.07 -3.66
C ALA A 270 -8.81 -9.36 -4.38
N LEU A 271 -8.69 -10.51 -3.73
CA LEU A 271 -9.07 -11.80 -4.30
C LEU A 271 -10.57 -11.89 -4.60
N LYS A 272 -11.42 -11.36 -3.73
CA LYS A 272 -12.88 -11.33 -3.92
C LYS A 272 -13.28 -10.44 -5.09
N ARG A 273 -12.79 -9.23 -5.15
CA ARG A 273 -13.10 -8.29 -6.23
C ARG A 273 -12.60 -8.79 -7.60
N SER A 274 -11.42 -9.43 -7.60
CA SER A 274 -10.80 -9.88 -8.85
C SER A 274 -11.41 -11.16 -9.40
N THR A 275 -11.83 -12.10 -8.54
CA THR A 275 -12.12 -13.48 -9.01
C THR A 275 -13.44 -14.07 -8.53
N ASP A 276 -14.12 -13.47 -7.56
CA ASP A 276 -15.29 -14.04 -6.86
C ASP A 276 -15.04 -15.46 -6.29
N VAL A 277 -13.77 -15.83 -6.04
CA VAL A 277 -13.39 -17.17 -5.59
C VAL A 277 -13.94 -17.48 -4.19
N MET A 278 -14.35 -18.73 -3.99
CA MET A 278 -14.66 -19.27 -2.67
C MET A 278 -13.37 -19.79 -2.03
N PHE A 279 -13.06 -19.35 -0.81
CA PHE A 279 -11.81 -19.70 -0.12
C PHE A 279 -11.86 -21.06 0.60
N GLY A 280 -13.04 -21.46 1.08
CA GLY A 280 -13.20 -22.71 1.84
C GLY A 280 -12.66 -23.92 1.10
N GLY A 281 -11.75 -24.67 1.71
CA GLY A 281 -11.12 -25.86 1.16
C GLY A 281 -10.06 -25.62 0.07
N LYS A 282 -9.79 -24.38 -0.33
CA LYS A 282 -8.71 -24.06 -1.29
C LYS A 282 -7.34 -24.28 -0.66
N GLN A 283 -6.44 -24.84 -1.43
CA GLN A 283 -5.03 -24.97 -1.06
C GLN A 283 -4.30 -23.69 -1.46
N VAL A 284 -3.75 -23.00 -0.46
CA VAL A 284 -3.10 -21.69 -0.64
C VAL A 284 -1.64 -21.82 -0.25
N LEU A 285 -0.74 -21.35 -1.09
CA LEU A 285 0.67 -21.20 -0.77
C LEU A 285 0.99 -19.72 -0.59
N VAL A 286 1.48 -19.34 0.59
CA VAL A 286 2.01 -18.02 0.86
C VAL A 286 3.54 -18.09 0.91
N CYS A 287 4.18 -17.33 0.03
CA CYS A 287 5.63 -17.21 -0.02
C CYS A 287 6.05 -16.03 0.85
N GLY A 288 6.74 -16.33 1.96
CA GLY A 288 7.13 -15.37 2.98
C GLY A 288 6.24 -15.41 4.23
N TYR A 289 6.85 -15.34 5.42
CA TYR A 289 6.15 -15.29 6.71
C TYR A 289 6.63 -14.13 7.59
N GLY A 290 6.97 -12.98 6.94
CA GLY A 290 7.07 -11.68 7.59
C GLY A 290 5.68 -11.19 8.01
N GLU A 291 5.54 -9.95 8.43
CA GLU A 291 4.26 -9.44 8.95
C GLU A 291 3.15 -9.47 7.89
N VAL A 292 3.46 -9.15 6.62
CA VAL A 292 2.52 -9.26 5.50
C VAL A 292 2.07 -10.71 5.29
N GLY A 293 3.03 -11.65 5.21
CA GLY A 293 2.73 -13.07 5.05
C GLY A 293 1.89 -13.64 6.19
N LYS A 294 2.20 -13.26 7.45
CA LYS A 294 1.40 -13.62 8.63
C LYS A 294 -0.05 -13.13 8.51
N GLY A 295 -0.23 -11.89 8.05
CA GLY A 295 -1.54 -11.32 7.81
C GLY A 295 -2.33 -12.14 6.79
N CYS A 296 -1.75 -12.40 5.62
CA CYS A 296 -2.36 -13.21 4.57
C CYS A 296 -2.71 -14.63 5.04
N CYS A 297 -1.78 -15.30 5.69
CA CYS A 297 -1.99 -16.65 6.22
C CYS A 297 -3.16 -16.71 7.22
N SER A 298 -3.19 -15.77 8.17
CA SER A 298 -4.24 -15.70 9.19
C SER A 298 -5.62 -15.45 8.56
N ALA A 299 -5.72 -14.53 7.60
CA ALA A 299 -6.97 -14.21 6.92
C ALA A 299 -7.53 -15.41 6.16
N LEU A 300 -6.71 -16.04 5.34
CA LEU A 300 -7.13 -17.17 4.50
C LEU A 300 -7.45 -18.42 5.31
N LYS A 301 -6.69 -18.70 6.38
CA LYS A 301 -7.01 -19.75 7.35
C LYS A 301 -8.36 -19.49 8.03
N GLY A 302 -8.63 -18.23 8.40
CA GLY A 302 -9.92 -17.80 8.97
C GLY A 302 -11.10 -18.02 8.02
N MET A 303 -10.87 -17.95 6.72
CA MET A 303 -11.87 -18.23 5.66
C MET A 303 -11.98 -19.72 5.31
N GLY A 304 -11.28 -20.61 6.01
CA GLY A 304 -11.35 -22.05 5.82
C GLY A 304 -10.45 -22.59 4.69
N SER A 305 -9.47 -21.83 4.25
CA SER A 305 -8.44 -22.32 3.33
C SER A 305 -7.43 -23.22 4.03
N ILE A 306 -6.82 -24.13 3.28
CA ILE A 306 -5.68 -24.94 3.71
C ILE A 306 -4.41 -24.18 3.31
N VAL A 307 -3.78 -23.53 4.30
CA VAL A 307 -2.67 -22.63 4.03
C VAL A 307 -1.32 -23.31 4.31
N TYR A 308 -0.44 -23.22 3.32
CA TYR A 308 0.96 -23.62 3.37
C TYR A 308 1.83 -22.36 3.30
N VAL A 309 3.02 -22.46 3.88
CA VAL A 309 4.00 -21.37 3.90
C VAL A 309 5.32 -21.87 3.31
N THR A 310 5.96 -21.06 2.50
CA THR A 310 7.38 -21.24 2.17
C THR A 310 8.16 -20.05 2.72
N GLU A 311 9.26 -20.35 3.43
CA GLU A 311 10.05 -19.32 4.11
C GLU A 311 11.51 -19.78 4.18
N ILE A 312 12.44 -18.85 3.98
CA ILE A 312 13.89 -19.10 4.01
C ILE A 312 14.52 -18.73 5.36
N ASP A 313 13.91 -17.75 6.07
CA ASP A 313 14.36 -17.39 7.41
C ASP A 313 13.91 -18.46 8.42
N PRO A 314 14.83 -19.10 9.15
CA PRO A 314 14.49 -20.19 10.06
C PRO A 314 13.65 -19.73 11.25
N ILE A 315 13.75 -18.47 11.66
CA ILE A 315 12.95 -17.92 12.78
C ILE A 315 11.50 -17.72 12.31
N CYS A 316 11.31 -17.10 11.15
CA CYS A 316 9.98 -16.93 10.57
C CYS A 316 9.34 -18.28 10.21
N ALA A 317 10.12 -19.25 9.70
CA ALA A 317 9.65 -20.60 9.43
C ALA A 317 9.20 -21.31 10.71
N LEU A 318 9.97 -21.20 11.81
CA LEU A 318 9.59 -21.75 13.11
C LEU A 318 8.31 -21.09 13.64
N GLN A 319 8.18 -19.77 13.52
CA GLN A 319 6.94 -19.07 13.90
C GLN A 319 5.75 -19.58 13.11
N ALA A 320 5.89 -19.79 11.81
CA ALA A 320 4.82 -20.36 10.97
C ALA A 320 4.38 -21.74 11.48
N CYS A 321 5.32 -22.59 11.84
CA CYS A 321 5.03 -23.90 12.45
C CYS A 321 4.30 -23.78 13.78
N MET A 322 4.73 -22.86 14.66
CA MET A 322 4.09 -22.62 15.96
C MET A 322 2.68 -22.04 15.82
N ASP A 323 2.41 -21.26 14.78
CA ASP A 323 1.08 -20.74 14.44
C ASP A 323 0.18 -21.78 13.75
N GLY A 324 0.70 -23.01 13.59
CA GLY A 324 -0.02 -24.16 13.06
C GLY A 324 -0.16 -24.15 11.54
N PHE A 325 0.82 -23.59 10.85
CA PHE A 325 0.96 -23.70 9.39
C PHE A 325 1.99 -24.78 9.03
N ARG A 326 1.80 -25.38 7.87
CA ARG A 326 2.76 -26.32 7.32
C ARG A 326 3.77 -25.58 6.44
N VAL A 327 5.03 -25.58 6.85
CA VAL A 327 6.13 -25.02 6.07
C VAL A 327 6.60 -26.07 5.05
N VAL A 328 6.69 -25.68 3.78
CA VAL A 328 6.97 -26.56 2.65
C VAL A 328 7.91 -25.87 1.66
N LYS A 329 8.57 -26.65 0.82
CA LYS A 329 9.25 -26.12 -0.37
C LYS A 329 8.25 -25.96 -1.51
N THR A 330 8.33 -24.83 -2.23
CA THR A 330 7.41 -24.52 -3.32
C THR A 330 7.24 -25.68 -4.31
N ASN A 331 8.33 -26.27 -4.75
CA ASN A 331 8.32 -27.37 -5.72
C ASN A 331 7.61 -28.65 -5.25
N GLU A 332 7.47 -28.86 -3.93
CA GLU A 332 6.80 -30.05 -3.38
C GLU A 332 5.28 -29.97 -3.53
N ILE A 333 4.71 -28.77 -3.52
CA ILE A 333 3.26 -28.59 -3.44
C ILE A 333 2.65 -27.83 -4.62
N ILE A 334 3.44 -27.15 -5.43
CA ILE A 334 3.01 -26.22 -6.47
C ILE A 334 1.93 -26.79 -7.41
N ARG A 335 1.94 -28.11 -7.65
CA ARG A 335 0.98 -28.81 -8.52
C ARG A 335 -0.43 -28.88 -7.93
N ASN A 336 -0.56 -28.70 -6.62
CA ASN A 336 -1.83 -28.87 -5.90
C ASN A 336 -2.43 -27.53 -5.47
N ILE A 337 -1.71 -26.43 -5.66
CA ILE A 337 -2.09 -25.11 -5.18
C ILE A 337 -3.18 -24.48 -6.06
N ASP A 338 -4.21 -23.99 -5.41
CA ASP A 338 -5.30 -23.22 -6.04
C ASP A 338 -5.00 -21.71 -6.07
N ILE A 339 -4.33 -21.19 -5.03
CA ILE A 339 -3.97 -19.76 -4.91
C ILE A 339 -2.53 -19.67 -4.43
N LEU A 340 -1.72 -18.88 -5.11
CA LEU A 340 -0.35 -18.56 -4.71
C LEU A 340 -0.23 -17.06 -4.46
N ILE A 341 0.37 -16.71 -3.32
CA ILE A 341 0.57 -15.32 -2.88
C ILE A 341 2.04 -15.13 -2.56
N THR A 342 2.66 -14.10 -3.13
CA THR A 342 4.03 -13.72 -2.79
C THR A 342 4.04 -12.52 -1.84
N ALA A 343 4.89 -12.58 -0.81
CA ALA A 343 5.01 -11.58 0.25
C ALA A 343 6.44 -11.56 0.85
N THR A 344 7.46 -11.63 -0.01
CA THR A 344 8.86 -11.79 0.39
C THR A 344 9.71 -10.53 0.22
N GLY A 345 9.29 -9.61 -0.64
CA GLY A 345 10.10 -8.47 -1.05
C GLY A 345 11.33 -8.85 -1.91
N ASN A 346 11.43 -10.11 -2.38
CA ASN A 346 12.53 -10.59 -3.20
C ASN A 346 12.09 -10.85 -4.63
N LYS A 347 12.99 -10.68 -5.58
CA LYS A 347 12.70 -10.96 -6.99
C LYS A 347 12.75 -12.46 -7.30
N ASN A 348 11.99 -12.86 -8.34
CA ASN A 348 12.01 -14.22 -8.92
C ASN A 348 11.72 -15.33 -7.91
N VAL A 349 10.83 -15.07 -6.95
CA VAL A 349 10.34 -16.08 -6.00
C VAL A 349 9.50 -17.12 -6.71
N VAL A 350 8.68 -16.66 -7.66
CA VAL A 350 7.89 -17.52 -8.56
C VAL A 350 8.41 -17.34 -9.98
N THR A 351 9.03 -18.39 -10.51
CA THR A 351 9.63 -18.40 -11.83
C THR A 351 8.73 -19.10 -12.85
N ARG A 352 9.08 -19.01 -14.14
CA ARG A 352 8.42 -19.73 -15.22
C ARG A 352 8.29 -21.23 -14.93
N GLU A 353 9.33 -21.86 -14.40
CA GLU A 353 9.32 -23.28 -14.05
C GLU A 353 8.23 -23.63 -13.02
N HIS A 354 7.99 -22.77 -12.04
CA HIS A 354 6.91 -22.93 -11.07
C HIS A 354 5.56 -22.81 -11.76
N MET A 355 5.37 -21.77 -12.58
CA MET A 355 4.12 -21.50 -13.30
C MET A 355 3.76 -22.59 -14.31
N ASP A 356 4.74 -23.17 -14.98
CA ASP A 356 4.54 -24.32 -15.86
C ASP A 356 3.99 -25.57 -15.13
N LYS A 357 4.32 -25.72 -13.85
CA LYS A 357 3.90 -26.86 -13.01
C LYS A 357 2.58 -26.62 -12.26
N MET A 358 2.09 -25.39 -12.22
CA MET A 358 0.87 -25.05 -11.49
C MET A 358 -0.36 -25.77 -12.01
N LYS A 359 -1.31 -25.94 -11.13
CA LYS A 359 -2.64 -26.46 -11.43
C LYS A 359 -3.37 -25.55 -12.43
N ASN A 360 -4.18 -26.14 -13.31
CA ASN A 360 -5.06 -25.36 -14.19
C ASN A 360 -6.04 -24.52 -13.35
N GLY A 361 -6.13 -23.22 -13.67
CA GLY A 361 -6.94 -22.25 -12.93
C GLY A 361 -6.31 -21.74 -11.61
N CYS A 362 -5.02 -22.01 -11.39
CA CYS A 362 -4.32 -21.44 -10.25
C CYS A 362 -4.34 -19.90 -10.32
N ILE A 363 -4.72 -19.26 -9.21
CA ILE A 363 -4.70 -17.80 -9.05
C ILE A 363 -3.35 -17.41 -8.47
N ILE A 364 -2.72 -16.42 -9.08
CA ILE A 364 -1.42 -15.88 -8.63
C ILE A 364 -1.56 -14.40 -8.37
N CYS A 365 -1.10 -13.95 -7.21
CA CYS A 365 -1.02 -12.53 -6.89
C CYS A 365 0.22 -12.22 -6.05
N ASN A 366 0.68 -10.98 -6.15
CA ASN A 366 1.72 -10.43 -5.31
C ASN A 366 1.10 -9.52 -4.23
N MET A 367 1.49 -9.72 -3.00
CA MET A 367 1.16 -8.86 -1.85
C MET A 367 2.40 -8.14 -1.33
N GLY A 368 3.58 -8.54 -1.75
CA GLY A 368 4.82 -7.88 -1.43
C GLY A 368 4.98 -6.57 -2.20
N HIS A 369 5.90 -5.73 -1.75
CA HIS A 369 6.15 -4.43 -2.36
C HIS A 369 6.77 -4.53 -3.77
N SER A 370 7.60 -5.57 -4.01
CA SER A 370 8.31 -5.72 -5.27
C SER A 370 7.44 -6.39 -6.34
N ASN A 371 7.21 -5.70 -7.43
CA ASN A 371 6.53 -6.25 -8.61
C ASN A 371 7.35 -7.33 -9.34
N THR A 372 8.56 -7.60 -8.92
CA THR A 372 9.46 -8.59 -9.52
C THR A 372 9.48 -9.92 -8.77
N GLU A 373 8.63 -10.11 -7.75
CA GLU A 373 8.52 -11.39 -7.01
C GLU A 373 8.04 -12.52 -7.92
N ILE A 374 7.17 -12.20 -8.86
CA ILE A 374 6.68 -13.13 -9.88
C ILE A 374 7.34 -12.75 -11.21
N ASP A 375 7.99 -13.70 -11.85
CA ASP A 375 8.66 -13.49 -13.14
C ASP A 375 7.63 -13.47 -14.29
N VAL A 376 6.84 -12.39 -14.34
CA VAL A 376 5.80 -12.17 -15.34
C VAL A 376 6.40 -12.02 -16.74
N GLN A 377 7.61 -11.45 -16.84
CA GLN A 377 8.29 -11.27 -18.13
C GLN A 377 8.53 -12.59 -18.84
N SER A 378 8.80 -13.66 -18.12
CA SER A 378 8.97 -14.99 -18.69
C SER A 378 7.68 -15.57 -19.31
N LEU A 379 6.52 -14.99 -19.01
CA LEU A 379 5.23 -15.35 -19.61
C LEU A 379 4.95 -14.59 -20.91
N ARG A 380 5.69 -13.52 -21.22
CA ARG A 380 5.55 -12.75 -22.46
C ARG A 380 6.27 -13.44 -23.63
N THR A 381 5.79 -14.62 -23.98
CA THR A 381 6.36 -15.45 -25.07
C THR A 381 5.30 -15.72 -26.12
N PRO A 382 5.69 -15.90 -27.41
CA PRO A 382 4.73 -16.18 -28.49
C PRO A 382 3.92 -17.45 -28.32
N ASN A 383 4.37 -18.36 -27.46
CA ASN A 383 3.70 -19.64 -27.20
C ASN A 383 2.57 -19.55 -26.18
N LEU A 384 2.43 -18.44 -25.47
CA LEU A 384 1.38 -18.23 -24.48
C LEU A 384 0.38 -17.19 -24.99
N THR A 385 -0.88 -17.47 -24.76
CA THR A 385 -1.96 -16.53 -25.10
C THR A 385 -2.38 -15.77 -23.84
N TRP A 386 -2.46 -14.46 -23.95
CA TRP A 386 -2.96 -13.59 -22.90
C TRP A 386 -4.38 -13.15 -23.22
N GLU A 387 -5.27 -13.33 -22.26
CA GLU A 387 -6.67 -12.94 -22.36
C GLU A 387 -7.06 -12.10 -21.16
N LYS A 388 -7.36 -10.82 -21.38
CA LYS A 388 -7.84 -9.92 -20.34
C LYS A 388 -9.28 -10.26 -19.98
N VAL A 389 -9.51 -10.72 -18.77
CA VAL A 389 -10.84 -11.14 -18.28
C VAL A 389 -11.59 -9.98 -17.63
N ARG A 390 -10.88 -9.19 -16.81
CA ARG A 390 -11.38 -8.00 -16.12
C ARG A 390 -10.26 -6.97 -16.05
N SER A 391 -10.56 -5.77 -15.58
CA SER A 391 -9.51 -4.84 -15.17
C SER A 391 -8.61 -5.51 -14.15
N GLN A 392 -7.29 -5.51 -14.37
CA GLN A 392 -6.28 -6.11 -13.50
C GLN A 392 -6.39 -7.64 -13.32
N VAL A 393 -7.03 -8.37 -14.22
CA VAL A 393 -7.13 -9.83 -14.20
C VAL A 393 -6.90 -10.40 -15.60
N ASP A 394 -5.81 -11.14 -15.75
CA ASP A 394 -5.42 -11.76 -17.00
C ASP A 394 -5.38 -13.27 -16.89
N HIS A 395 -5.87 -13.95 -17.91
CA HIS A 395 -5.57 -15.35 -18.12
C HIS A 395 -4.32 -15.49 -18.97
N VAL A 396 -3.37 -16.27 -18.48
CA VAL A 396 -2.23 -16.72 -19.27
C VAL A 396 -2.46 -18.18 -19.63
N ILE A 397 -2.56 -18.47 -20.92
CA ILE A 397 -3.03 -19.75 -21.45
C ILE A 397 -1.89 -20.44 -22.19
N TRP A 398 -1.61 -21.69 -21.81
CA TRP A 398 -0.64 -22.58 -22.46
C TRP A 398 -1.23 -23.25 -23.71
N PRO A 399 -0.40 -23.77 -24.63
CA PRO A 399 -0.87 -24.44 -25.85
C PRO A 399 -1.74 -25.66 -25.59
N ASP A 400 -1.60 -26.31 -24.44
CA ASP A 400 -2.42 -27.46 -24.01
C ASP A 400 -3.77 -27.07 -23.39
N GLY A 401 -4.07 -25.77 -23.33
CA GLY A 401 -5.30 -25.25 -22.76
C GLY A 401 -5.23 -25.01 -21.24
N LYS A 402 -4.13 -25.37 -20.57
CA LYS A 402 -3.90 -24.98 -19.18
C LYS A 402 -3.86 -23.47 -19.08
N ARG A 403 -4.43 -22.91 -18.02
CA ARG A 403 -4.38 -21.47 -17.72
C ARG A 403 -4.04 -21.19 -16.27
N ILE A 404 -3.47 -20.05 -16.03
CA ILE A 404 -3.36 -19.42 -14.70
C ILE A 404 -4.11 -18.10 -14.74
N VAL A 405 -4.53 -17.64 -13.58
CA VAL A 405 -5.16 -16.33 -13.37
C VAL A 405 -4.16 -15.42 -12.69
N LEU A 406 -3.67 -14.44 -13.42
CA LEU A 406 -2.73 -13.43 -12.89
C LEU A 406 -3.52 -12.21 -12.47
N ILE A 407 -3.37 -11.80 -11.21
CA ILE A 407 -4.03 -10.62 -10.67
C ILE A 407 -3.05 -9.46 -10.62
N ALA A 408 -3.50 -8.31 -11.15
CA ALA A 408 -2.76 -7.06 -11.20
C ALA A 408 -1.35 -7.29 -11.79
N GLU A 409 -1.29 -7.51 -13.10
CA GLU A 409 -0.03 -7.72 -13.82
C GLU A 409 1.12 -6.94 -13.16
N VAL A 410 1.83 -7.63 -12.29
CA VAL A 410 2.79 -7.04 -11.37
C VAL A 410 4.13 -6.93 -12.06
#